data_090551273866a20d396adc4d455887ca
#
_entry.id   090551273866a20d396adc4d455887ca
#
_cell.length_a   1.000
_cell.length_b   1.000
_cell.length_c   1.000
_cell.angle_alpha   90.00
_cell.angle_beta   90.00
_cell.angle_gamma   90.00
#
_symmetry.space_group_name_H-M   'P 1'
#
loop_
_entity.id
_entity.type
_entity.pdbx_description
1 polymer ?
#
loop_
_entity_poly.entity_id
_entity_poly.type
_entity_poly.pdbx_seq_one_letter_code
_entity_poly.pdbx_strand_id
1 'polypeptide(L)'
;DVYKRQQSSLLRDRSFDDHSWGERLSRCLITLGPSFIKFGQTLATRSDIIGRDAALALTQLQDNLPPFSFSEVQAIVKNDFSCPVEELFSHFEKTPMAAASIAQVHCATLIGGQEVAVKILRPNIDALFERDIKLLFWLARLLERFFPKTRRLRPTKVVEVFSETVKLELDLRMEASAASELAENFSNDKDFKAVSYTHLR
;
A
#
# COMPACT_ATOMS: atom_id res chain seq x y z
N ASP A 1 18.81 24.90 32.04
CA ASP A 1 17.35 24.74 32.13
C ASP A 1 16.54 25.30 30.91
N VAL A 2 17.11 26.22 30.15
CA VAL A 2 16.52 26.77 28.93
C VAL A 2 16.56 25.75 27.77
N TYR A 3 17.59 24.95 27.66
CA TYR A 3 17.75 23.91 26.64
C TYR A 3 16.76 22.74 26.77
N LYS A 4 16.37 22.37 27.99
CA LYS A 4 15.34 21.33 28.22
C LYS A 4 13.92 21.79 27.85
N ARG A 5 13.62 23.09 27.96
CA ARG A 5 12.30 23.64 27.57
C ARG A 5 12.14 23.77 26.05
N GLN A 6 13.21 24.01 25.29
CA GLN A 6 13.14 24.10 23.83
C GLN A 6 12.98 22.74 23.16
N GLN A 7 13.57 21.67 23.68
CA GLN A 7 13.38 20.31 23.14
C GLN A 7 11.96 19.75 23.41
N SER A 8 11.31 20.16 24.50
CA SER A 8 9.94 19.71 24.79
C SER A 8 8.86 20.45 23.99
N SER A 9 9.16 21.64 23.45
CA SER A 9 8.19 22.40 22.63
C SER A 9 8.17 21.97 21.15
N LEU A 10 9.27 21.39 20.64
CA LEU A 10 9.37 20.88 19.28
C LEU A 10 8.66 19.52 19.07
N LEU A 11 8.36 18.80 20.15
CA LEU A 11 7.67 17.50 20.09
C LEU A 11 6.20 17.58 20.47
N ARG A 12 5.69 18.75 20.83
CA ARG A 12 4.29 18.96 21.23
C ARG A 12 3.58 19.87 20.26
N ASP A 13 3.23 19.30 19.11
CA ASP A 13 2.26 19.94 18.22
C ASP A 13 0.90 19.89 18.93
N ARG A 14 0.47 21.03 19.46
CA ARG A 14 -0.79 21.18 20.22
C ARG A 14 -2.03 20.82 19.40
N SER A 15 -1.91 20.73 18.07
CA SER A 15 -2.98 20.27 17.18
C SER A 15 -3.36 18.80 17.40
N PHE A 16 -2.55 18.02 18.11
CA PHE A 16 -2.81 16.63 18.45
C PHE A 16 -3.62 16.42 19.74
N ASP A 17 -3.71 17.42 20.61
CA ASP A 17 -4.34 17.24 21.95
C ASP A 17 -5.88 17.11 21.88
N ASP A 18 -6.52 17.64 20.82
CA ASP A 18 -7.99 17.58 20.64
C ASP A 18 -8.47 16.33 19.86
N HIS A 19 -7.57 15.43 19.46
CA HIS A 19 -7.89 14.26 18.64
C HIS A 19 -7.91 12.97 19.49
N SER A 20 -8.79 12.06 19.13
CA SER A 20 -8.83 10.72 19.73
C SER A 20 -7.51 9.97 19.47
N TRP A 21 -7.23 8.96 20.30
CA TRP A 21 -6.04 8.12 20.12
C TRP A 21 -5.95 7.51 18.70
N GLY A 22 -7.09 7.05 18.17
CA GLY A 22 -7.17 6.47 16.83
C GLY A 22 -6.85 7.47 15.72
N GLU A 23 -7.34 8.71 15.83
CA GLU A 23 -7.04 9.78 14.86
C GLU A 23 -5.57 10.17 14.90
N ARG A 24 -4.96 10.25 16.08
CA ARG A 24 -3.54 10.53 16.23
C ARG A 24 -2.70 9.41 15.62
N LEU A 25 -3.09 8.15 15.83
CA LEU A 25 -2.44 6.99 15.22
C LEU A 25 -2.56 7.05 13.69
N SER A 26 -3.75 7.32 13.16
CA SER A 26 -3.99 7.45 11.71
C SER A 26 -3.08 8.51 11.08
N ARG A 27 -3.01 9.71 11.65
CA ARG A 27 -2.13 10.79 11.18
C ARG A 27 -0.65 10.41 11.23
N CYS A 28 -0.23 9.72 12.30
CA CYS A 28 1.13 9.22 12.42
C CYS A 28 1.49 8.25 11.27
N LEU A 29 0.59 7.30 10.99
CA LEU A 29 0.79 6.33 9.92
C LEU A 29 0.83 6.98 8.53
N ILE A 30 -0.03 7.98 8.28
CA ILE A 30 0.01 8.78 7.04
C ILE A 30 1.36 9.49 6.88
N THR A 31 1.86 10.13 7.94
CA THR A 31 3.15 10.84 7.93
C THR A 31 4.34 9.92 7.69
N LEU A 32 4.27 8.68 8.17
CA LEU A 32 5.31 7.67 8.00
C LEU A 32 5.36 7.08 6.58
N GLY A 33 4.26 7.18 5.82
CA GLY A 33 4.23 6.82 4.40
C GLY A 33 3.54 5.50 4.05
N PRO A 34 3.69 5.04 2.79
CA PRO A 34 2.87 3.96 2.20
C PRO A 34 2.83 2.67 3.01
N SER A 35 3.98 2.19 3.48
CA SER A 35 4.09 0.94 4.25
C SER A 35 3.29 1.00 5.55
N PHE A 36 3.32 2.16 6.23
CA PHE A 36 2.62 2.37 7.49
C PHE A 36 1.12 2.61 7.28
N ILE A 37 0.72 3.26 6.19
CA ILE A 37 -0.69 3.36 5.78
C ILE A 37 -1.25 1.95 5.58
N LYS A 38 -0.56 1.11 4.82
CA LYS A 38 -0.95 -0.28 4.56
C LYS A 38 -0.99 -1.12 5.84
N PHE A 39 -0.02 -0.94 6.72
CA PHE A 39 -0.03 -1.57 8.05
C PHE A 39 -1.23 -1.12 8.89
N GLY A 40 -1.57 0.17 8.87
CA GLY A 40 -2.75 0.72 9.54
C GLY A 40 -4.05 0.13 9.00
N GLN A 41 -4.19 -0.07 7.70
CA GLN A 41 -5.33 -0.74 7.09
C GLN A 41 -5.45 -2.20 7.54
N THR A 42 -4.34 -2.92 7.63
CA THR A 42 -4.32 -4.27 8.21
C THR A 42 -4.74 -4.25 9.67
N LEU A 43 -4.28 -3.30 10.47
CA LEU A 43 -4.70 -3.15 11.86
C LEU A 43 -6.18 -2.76 12.00
N ALA A 44 -6.75 -2.01 11.06
CA ALA A 44 -8.17 -1.64 11.07
C ALA A 44 -9.10 -2.86 11.11
N THR A 45 -8.68 -3.99 10.51
CA THR A 45 -9.42 -5.26 10.56
C THR A 45 -9.27 -6.01 11.89
N ARG A 46 -8.38 -5.55 12.76
CA ARG A 46 -7.99 -6.21 14.01
C ARG A 46 -8.37 -5.39 15.24
N SER A 47 -9.67 -5.10 15.38
CA SER A 47 -10.20 -4.38 16.54
C SER A 47 -9.93 -5.09 17.88
N ASP A 48 -9.66 -6.40 17.86
CA ASP A 48 -9.21 -7.18 18.99
C ASP A 48 -7.84 -6.75 19.55
N ILE A 49 -7.00 -6.16 18.71
CA ILE A 49 -5.65 -5.70 19.05
C ILE A 49 -5.65 -4.24 19.49
N ILE A 50 -6.26 -3.36 18.69
CA ILE A 50 -6.13 -1.91 18.86
C ILE A 50 -7.35 -1.25 19.51
N GLY A 51 -8.42 -2.01 19.74
CA GLY A 51 -9.70 -1.49 20.21
C GLY A 51 -10.59 -0.94 19.09
N ARG A 52 -11.90 -0.89 19.34
CA ARG A 52 -12.91 -0.54 18.33
C ARG A 52 -12.74 0.88 17.79
N ASP A 53 -12.50 1.85 18.67
CA ASP A 53 -12.43 3.27 18.29
C ASP A 53 -11.22 3.54 17.38
N ALA A 54 -10.07 2.95 17.71
CA ALA A 54 -8.88 3.06 16.87
C ALA A 54 -9.06 2.32 15.54
N ALA A 55 -9.69 1.14 15.53
CA ALA A 55 -9.99 0.41 14.32
C ALA A 55 -10.88 1.23 13.38
N LEU A 56 -11.93 1.87 13.90
CA LEU A 56 -12.80 2.77 13.12
C LEU A 56 -12.05 3.98 12.56
N ALA A 57 -11.14 4.58 13.33
CA ALA A 57 -10.32 5.69 12.83
C ALA A 57 -9.37 5.24 11.70
N LEU A 58 -8.82 4.04 11.80
CA LEU A 58 -7.93 3.48 10.78
C LEU A 58 -8.67 3.00 9.52
N THR A 59 -9.97 2.70 9.57
CA THR A 59 -10.75 2.41 8.34
C THR A 59 -10.83 3.62 7.41
N GLN A 60 -10.60 4.82 7.93
CA GLN A 60 -10.57 6.06 7.15
C GLN A 60 -9.20 6.31 6.48
N LEU A 61 -8.21 5.45 6.70
CA LEU A 61 -6.94 5.52 5.98
C LEU A 61 -7.17 5.26 4.51
N GLN A 62 -7.15 6.33 3.73
CA GLN A 62 -7.32 6.24 2.28
C GLN A 62 -5.99 5.90 1.62
N ASP A 63 -6.07 5.02 0.63
CA ASP A 63 -4.95 4.69 -0.26
C ASP A 63 -4.71 5.77 -1.34
N ASN A 64 -5.20 6.99 -1.12
CA ASN A 64 -5.11 8.06 -2.11
C ASN A 64 -3.83 8.88 -1.89
N LEU A 65 -2.72 8.38 -2.39
CA LEU A 65 -1.45 9.11 -2.38
C LEU A 65 -1.24 9.88 -3.69
N PRO A 66 -0.51 11.00 -3.66
CA PRO A 66 -0.15 11.71 -4.88
C PRO A 66 0.49 10.77 -5.91
N PRO A 67 0.13 10.89 -7.20
CA PRO A 67 0.76 10.08 -8.24
C PRO A 67 2.26 10.40 -8.36
N PHE A 68 3.05 9.40 -8.73
CA PHE A 68 4.42 9.63 -9.14
C PHE A 68 4.50 10.08 -10.60
N SER A 69 5.62 10.66 -10.99
CA SER A 69 5.77 11.33 -12.28
C SER A 69 5.65 10.38 -13.48
N PHE A 70 5.18 10.90 -14.61
CA PHE A 70 5.12 10.12 -15.85
C PHE A 70 6.51 9.70 -16.36
N SER A 71 7.56 10.46 -16.07
CA SER A 71 8.94 10.06 -16.39
C SER A 71 9.38 8.81 -15.63
N GLU A 72 8.92 8.62 -14.38
CA GLU A 72 9.15 7.38 -13.62
C GLU A 72 8.35 6.22 -14.21
N VAL A 73 7.11 6.45 -14.66
CA VAL A 73 6.30 5.46 -15.40
C VAL A 73 7.05 4.96 -16.63
N GLN A 74 7.54 5.88 -17.47
CA GLN A 74 8.30 5.54 -18.68
C GLN A 74 9.57 4.74 -18.35
N ALA A 75 10.27 5.13 -17.28
CA ALA A 75 11.48 4.41 -16.85
C ALA A 75 11.18 2.97 -16.40
N ILE A 76 10.09 2.76 -15.65
CA ILE A 76 9.65 1.44 -15.19
C ILE A 76 9.25 0.58 -16.39
N VAL A 77 8.37 1.07 -17.27
CA VAL A 77 7.94 0.33 -18.46
C VAL A 77 9.13 -0.05 -19.33
N LYS A 78 10.06 0.89 -19.57
CA LYS A 78 11.27 0.61 -20.35
C LYS A 78 12.16 -0.43 -19.69
N ASN A 79 12.26 -0.42 -18.37
CA ASN A 79 13.08 -1.40 -17.63
C ASN A 79 12.46 -2.80 -17.69
N ASP A 80 11.14 -2.90 -17.52
CA ASP A 80 10.44 -4.18 -17.42
C ASP A 80 10.21 -4.84 -18.78
N PHE A 81 9.94 -4.03 -19.83
CA PHE A 81 9.65 -4.53 -21.19
C PHE A 81 10.79 -4.33 -22.18
N SER A 82 11.88 -3.67 -21.78
CA SER A 82 13.04 -3.37 -22.66
C SER A 82 12.71 -2.54 -23.89
N CYS A 83 11.56 -1.88 -23.92
CA CYS A 83 11.10 -0.99 -24.99
C CYS A 83 10.36 0.23 -24.42
N PRO A 84 10.31 1.35 -25.13
CA PRO A 84 9.58 2.55 -24.69
C PRO A 84 8.07 2.33 -24.74
N VAL A 85 7.34 3.17 -24.00
CA VAL A 85 5.86 3.12 -23.89
C VAL A 85 5.18 3.19 -25.26
N GLU A 86 5.74 3.97 -26.18
CA GLU A 86 5.22 4.23 -27.53
C GLU A 86 5.29 3.01 -28.45
N GLU A 87 6.12 2.04 -28.12
CA GLU A 87 6.22 0.78 -28.87
C GLU A 87 5.19 -0.27 -28.40
N LEU A 88 4.64 -0.12 -27.18
CA LEU A 88 3.66 -1.04 -26.62
C LEU A 88 2.24 -0.52 -26.83
N PHE A 89 2.06 0.79 -26.76
CA PHE A 89 0.76 1.44 -26.76
C PHE A 89 0.64 2.47 -27.87
N SER A 90 -0.48 2.44 -28.61
CA SER A 90 -0.83 3.48 -29.58
C SER A 90 -1.26 4.78 -28.88
N HIS A 91 -1.79 4.68 -27.65
CA HIS A 91 -2.11 5.78 -26.77
C HIS A 91 -1.84 5.40 -25.32
N PHE A 92 -1.27 6.32 -24.55
CA PHE A 92 -1.05 6.14 -23.11
C PHE A 92 -1.38 7.43 -22.38
N GLU A 93 -2.37 7.40 -21.49
CA GLU A 93 -2.78 8.57 -20.72
C GLU A 93 -1.72 8.90 -19.67
N LYS A 94 -1.17 10.12 -19.72
CA LYS A 94 -0.09 10.56 -18.82
C LYS A 94 -0.55 10.77 -17.39
N THR A 95 -1.82 11.18 -17.23
CA THR A 95 -2.44 11.35 -15.92
C THR A 95 -3.05 10.02 -15.49
N PRO A 96 -2.69 9.48 -14.31
CA PRO A 96 -3.28 8.23 -13.86
C PRO A 96 -4.76 8.42 -13.53
N MET A 97 -5.58 7.42 -13.83
CA MET A 97 -6.99 7.38 -13.43
C MET A 97 -7.16 7.13 -11.93
N ALA A 98 -6.19 6.48 -11.31
CA ALA A 98 -6.14 6.21 -9.87
C ALA A 98 -4.70 6.10 -9.39
N ALA A 99 -4.43 6.56 -8.17
CA ALA A 99 -3.13 6.41 -7.50
C ALA A 99 -3.35 5.96 -6.05
N ALA A 100 -2.77 4.80 -5.71
CA ALA A 100 -2.88 4.18 -4.39
C ALA A 100 -1.53 4.16 -3.65
N SER A 101 -1.48 3.52 -2.47
CA SER A 101 -0.27 3.45 -1.64
C SER A 101 0.88 2.72 -2.35
N ILE A 102 0.60 1.66 -3.11
CA ILE A 102 1.62 0.79 -3.72
C ILE A 102 1.74 0.96 -5.23
N ALA A 103 0.72 1.48 -5.93
CA ALA A 103 0.66 1.53 -7.39
C ALA A 103 -0.17 2.70 -7.88
N GLN A 104 -0.06 3.00 -9.17
CA GLN A 104 -1.02 3.83 -9.90
C GLN A 104 -1.49 3.12 -11.17
N VAL A 105 -2.65 3.52 -11.68
CA VAL A 105 -3.30 2.92 -12.83
C VAL A 105 -3.50 3.98 -13.91
N HIS A 106 -3.09 3.66 -15.14
CA HIS A 106 -3.26 4.51 -16.31
C HIS A 106 -4.19 3.86 -17.33
N CYS A 107 -4.97 4.66 -18.03
CA CYS A 107 -5.66 4.21 -19.25
C CYS A 107 -4.66 4.19 -20.41
N ALA A 108 -4.73 3.13 -21.22
CA ALA A 108 -3.91 3.03 -22.43
C ALA A 108 -4.64 2.24 -23.52
N THR A 109 -4.16 2.37 -24.75
CA THR A 109 -4.63 1.60 -25.90
C THR A 109 -3.45 0.84 -26.47
N LEU A 110 -3.55 -0.47 -26.56
CA LEU A 110 -2.54 -1.30 -27.23
C LEU A 110 -2.45 -0.95 -28.72
N ILE A 111 -1.33 -1.30 -29.37
CA ILE A 111 -1.15 -1.11 -30.83
C ILE A 111 -2.27 -1.79 -31.62
N GLY A 112 -2.85 -2.89 -31.10
CA GLY A 112 -3.99 -3.59 -31.70
C GLY A 112 -5.35 -2.89 -31.50
N GLY A 113 -5.41 -1.71 -30.86
CA GLY A 113 -6.63 -0.93 -30.65
C GLY A 113 -7.45 -1.31 -29.41
N GLN A 114 -7.02 -2.28 -28.61
CA GLN A 114 -7.69 -2.67 -27.38
C GLN A 114 -7.39 -1.66 -26.26
N GLU A 115 -8.45 -1.17 -25.59
CA GLU A 115 -8.31 -0.34 -24.40
C GLU A 115 -7.97 -1.20 -23.18
N VAL A 116 -7.01 -0.73 -22.39
CA VAL A 116 -6.48 -1.44 -21.21
C VAL A 116 -6.23 -0.47 -20.04
N ALA A 117 -6.29 -1.01 -18.83
CA ALA A 117 -5.81 -0.34 -17.63
C ALA A 117 -4.43 -0.88 -17.26
N VAL A 118 -3.43 -0.01 -17.22
CA VAL A 118 -2.04 -0.37 -16.92
C VAL A 118 -1.73 -0.02 -15.47
N LYS A 119 -1.57 -1.04 -14.63
CA LYS A 119 -1.21 -0.90 -13.22
C LYS A 119 0.31 -0.95 -13.08
N ILE A 120 0.88 0.06 -12.45
CA ILE A 120 2.32 0.24 -12.31
C ILE A 120 2.65 0.46 -10.84
N LEU A 121 3.53 -0.39 -10.29
CA LEU A 121 4.01 -0.25 -8.92
C LEU A 121 4.85 1.02 -8.75
N ARG A 122 4.80 1.61 -7.56
CA ARG A 122 5.65 2.76 -7.24
C ARG A 122 7.13 2.39 -7.31
N PRO A 123 8.01 3.30 -7.79
CA PRO A 123 9.43 3.01 -7.86
C PRO A 123 9.99 2.67 -6.48
N ASN A 124 10.84 1.66 -6.43
CA ASN A 124 11.51 1.17 -5.21
C ASN A 124 10.58 0.77 -4.06
N ILE A 125 9.31 0.47 -4.34
CA ILE A 125 8.31 0.15 -3.30
C ILE A 125 8.72 -1.10 -2.51
N ASP A 126 9.31 -2.11 -3.14
CA ASP A 126 9.79 -3.33 -2.49
C ASP A 126 10.83 -3.04 -1.42
N ALA A 127 11.86 -2.24 -1.76
CA ALA A 127 12.93 -1.86 -0.84
C ALA A 127 12.40 -1.02 0.33
N LEU A 128 11.41 -0.15 0.07
CA LEU A 128 10.72 0.63 1.10
C LEU A 128 10.02 -0.29 2.09
N PHE A 129 9.19 -1.21 1.61
CA PHE A 129 8.46 -2.15 2.46
C PHE A 129 9.40 -3.08 3.23
N GLU A 130 10.46 -3.60 2.62
CA GLU A 130 11.46 -4.40 3.33
C GLU A 130 12.08 -3.67 4.51
N ARG A 131 12.48 -2.43 4.31
CA ARG A 131 13.07 -1.59 5.36
C ARG A 131 12.07 -1.38 6.50
N ASP A 132 10.84 -1.00 6.17
CA ASP A 132 9.83 -0.64 7.14
C ASP A 132 9.29 -1.87 7.89
N ILE A 133 9.17 -3.02 7.23
CA ILE A 133 8.84 -4.30 7.87
C ILE A 133 9.92 -4.73 8.87
N LYS A 134 11.21 -4.54 8.54
CA LYS A 134 12.31 -4.79 9.50
C LYS A 134 12.17 -3.92 10.75
N LEU A 135 11.80 -2.65 10.59
CA LEU A 135 11.52 -1.73 11.71
C LEU A 135 10.31 -2.20 12.52
N LEU A 136 9.22 -2.59 11.88
CA LEU A 136 8.02 -3.11 12.54
C LEU A 136 8.33 -4.38 13.35
N PHE A 137 9.12 -5.31 12.83
CA PHE A 137 9.58 -6.49 13.57
C PHE A 137 10.41 -6.12 14.79
N TRP A 138 11.29 -5.14 14.65
CA TRP A 138 12.09 -4.66 15.79
C TRP A 138 11.19 -4.06 16.88
N LEU A 139 10.25 -3.22 16.51
CA LEU A 139 9.26 -2.63 17.43
C LEU A 139 8.38 -3.71 18.09
N ALA A 140 7.90 -4.69 17.33
CA ALA A 140 7.09 -5.78 17.85
C ALA A 140 7.84 -6.60 18.92
N ARG A 141 9.11 -6.94 18.65
CA ARG A 141 9.98 -7.63 19.63
C ARG A 141 10.23 -6.78 20.88
N LEU A 142 10.41 -5.47 20.71
CA LEU A 142 10.59 -4.55 21.82
C LEU A 142 9.34 -4.52 22.72
N LEU A 143 8.13 -4.45 22.10
CA LEU A 143 6.85 -4.51 22.81
C LEU A 143 6.71 -5.82 23.60
N GLU A 144 6.99 -6.97 22.97
CA GLU A 144 6.93 -8.26 23.66
C GLU A 144 7.92 -8.41 24.81
N ARG A 145 9.09 -7.77 24.68
CA ARG A 145 10.14 -7.82 25.71
C ARG A 145 9.81 -6.93 26.92
N PHE A 146 9.41 -5.69 26.69
CA PHE A 146 9.25 -4.69 27.75
C PHE A 146 7.82 -4.58 28.29
N PHE A 147 6.81 -5.06 27.54
CA PHE A 147 5.41 -5.00 27.93
C PHE A 147 4.78 -6.40 27.94
N PRO A 148 4.96 -7.20 29.02
CA PRO A 148 4.48 -8.59 29.07
C PRO A 148 2.98 -8.75 28.77
N LYS A 149 2.17 -7.74 29.07
CA LYS A 149 0.72 -7.73 28.80
C LYS A 149 0.41 -7.75 27.28
N THR A 150 1.31 -7.24 26.45
CA THR A 150 1.13 -7.21 24.98
C THR A 150 1.45 -8.55 24.33
N ARG A 151 2.14 -9.47 25.01
CA ARG A 151 2.50 -10.79 24.45
C ARG A 151 1.30 -11.60 24.00
N ARG A 152 0.14 -11.47 24.68
CA ARG A 152 -1.10 -12.16 24.29
C ARG A 152 -1.60 -11.72 22.92
N LEU A 153 -1.30 -10.49 22.49
CA LEU A 153 -1.68 -9.93 21.19
C LEU A 153 -0.75 -10.39 20.04
N ARG A 154 0.38 -11.02 20.40
CA ARG A 154 1.38 -11.55 19.47
C ARG A 154 1.81 -10.54 18.40
N PRO A 155 2.32 -9.36 18.79
CA PRO A 155 2.70 -8.30 17.83
C PRO A 155 3.65 -8.79 16.74
N THR A 156 4.61 -9.66 17.06
CA THR A 156 5.51 -10.25 16.05
C THR A 156 4.74 -11.05 14.99
N LYS A 157 3.70 -11.82 15.39
CA LYS A 157 2.86 -12.56 14.43
C LYS A 157 2.00 -11.65 13.56
N VAL A 158 1.54 -10.52 14.11
CA VAL A 158 0.82 -9.50 13.33
C VAL A 158 1.69 -8.96 12.20
N VAL A 159 2.95 -8.61 12.51
CA VAL A 159 3.90 -8.12 11.50
C VAL A 159 4.25 -9.21 10.49
N GLU A 160 4.35 -10.47 10.91
CA GLU A 160 4.58 -11.60 10.00
C GLU A 160 3.45 -11.74 8.98
N VAL A 161 2.19 -11.78 9.43
CA VAL A 161 1.02 -11.83 8.53
C VAL A 161 0.98 -10.62 7.60
N PHE A 162 1.25 -9.41 8.12
CA PHE A 162 1.35 -8.22 7.29
C PHE A 162 2.43 -8.36 6.22
N SER A 163 3.62 -8.85 6.57
CA SER A 163 4.72 -9.07 5.63
C SER A 163 4.35 -10.06 4.51
N GLU A 164 3.64 -11.13 4.86
CA GLU A 164 3.15 -12.11 3.88
C GLU A 164 2.12 -11.49 2.93
N THR A 165 1.15 -10.76 3.48
CA THR A 165 0.11 -10.07 2.68
C THR A 165 0.74 -9.07 1.70
N VAL A 166 1.68 -8.25 2.17
CA VAL A 166 2.36 -7.27 1.32
C VAL A 166 3.13 -7.93 0.18
N LYS A 167 3.81 -9.04 0.42
CA LYS A 167 4.52 -9.78 -0.64
C LYS A 167 3.58 -10.26 -1.74
N LEU A 168 2.39 -10.70 -1.37
CA LEU A 168 1.36 -11.11 -2.34
C LEU A 168 0.83 -9.92 -3.13
N GLU A 169 0.60 -8.77 -2.49
CA GLU A 169 0.10 -7.56 -3.15
C GLU A 169 1.13 -6.89 -4.07
N LEU A 170 2.42 -7.01 -3.77
CA LEU A 170 3.49 -6.48 -4.62
C LEU A 170 3.79 -7.40 -5.82
N ASP A 171 3.36 -8.65 -5.80
CA ASP A 171 3.47 -9.54 -6.97
C ASP A 171 2.20 -9.46 -7.83
N LEU A 172 2.19 -8.53 -8.79
CA LEU A 172 1.05 -8.35 -9.71
C LEU A 172 0.70 -9.61 -10.52
N ARG A 173 1.62 -10.57 -10.65
CA ARG A 173 1.37 -11.86 -11.33
C ARG A 173 0.36 -12.71 -10.55
N MET A 174 0.36 -12.61 -9.22
CA MET A 174 -0.62 -13.32 -8.38
C MET A 174 -2.04 -12.77 -8.61
N GLU A 175 -2.18 -11.45 -8.70
CA GLU A 175 -3.46 -10.79 -9.03
C GLU A 175 -3.96 -11.21 -10.42
N ALA A 176 -3.08 -11.24 -11.39
CA ALA A 176 -3.41 -11.66 -12.74
C ALA A 176 -3.77 -13.14 -12.85
N SER A 177 -3.08 -14.03 -12.13
CA SER A 177 -3.42 -15.45 -12.08
C SER A 177 -4.81 -15.68 -11.47
N ALA A 178 -5.11 -14.98 -10.35
CA ALA A 178 -6.42 -15.07 -9.71
C ALA A 178 -7.55 -14.57 -10.63
N ALA A 179 -7.32 -13.48 -11.37
CA ALA A 179 -8.29 -12.96 -12.32
C ALA A 179 -8.52 -13.91 -13.51
N SER A 180 -7.45 -14.57 -14.00
CA SER A 180 -7.56 -15.57 -15.05
C SER A 180 -8.34 -16.79 -14.59
N GLU A 181 -8.11 -17.27 -13.38
CA GLU A 181 -8.88 -18.39 -12.79
C GLU A 181 -10.36 -18.02 -12.63
N LEU A 182 -10.66 -16.78 -12.18
CA LEU A 182 -12.04 -16.31 -12.12
C LEU A 182 -12.68 -16.24 -13.52
N ALA A 183 -11.95 -15.78 -14.53
CA ALA A 183 -12.46 -15.72 -15.90
C ALA A 183 -12.81 -17.12 -16.44
N GLU A 184 -11.99 -18.13 -16.15
CA GLU A 184 -12.26 -19.52 -16.53
C GLU A 184 -13.47 -20.09 -15.79
N ASN A 185 -13.53 -19.92 -14.47
CA ASN A 185 -14.59 -20.47 -13.62
C ASN A 185 -15.97 -19.87 -13.96
N PHE A 186 -16.03 -18.60 -14.36
CA PHE A 186 -17.25 -17.87 -14.67
C PHE A 186 -17.45 -17.64 -16.18
N SER A 187 -16.74 -18.38 -17.04
CA SER A 187 -16.80 -18.21 -18.49
C SER A 187 -18.20 -18.37 -19.09
N ASN A 188 -19.08 -19.12 -18.45
CA ASN A 188 -20.47 -19.37 -18.86
C ASN A 188 -21.49 -18.51 -18.11
N ASP A 189 -21.06 -17.68 -17.17
CA ASP A 189 -21.94 -16.80 -16.41
C ASP A 189 -22.24 -15.53 -17.23
N LYS A 190 -23.54 -15.19 -17.39
CA LYS A 190 -23.97 -14.02 -18.16
C LYS A 190 -23.91 -12.72 -17.36
N ASP A 191 -23.96 -12.84 -16.03
CA ASP A 191 -24.04 -11.70 -15.10
C ASP A 191 -22.68 -11.34 -14.50
N PHE A 192 -21.66 -12.20 -14.69
CA PHE A 192 -20.31 -12.00 -14.21
C PHE A 192 -19.28 -12.01 -15.34
N LYS A 193 -18.47 -10.96 -15.41
CA LYS A 193 -17.35 -10.86 -16.33
C LYS A 193 -16.08 -10.49 -15.54
N ALA A 194 -15.16 -11.43 -15.44
CA ALA A 194 -13.86 -11.16 -14.86
C ALA A 194 -13.06 -10.18 -15.73
N VAL A 195 -12.25 -9.33 -15.07
CA VAL A 195 -11.31 -8.47 -15.77
C VAL A 195 -10.24 -9.34 -16.44
N SER A 196 -10.00 -9.10 -17.72
CA SER A 196 -8.92 -9.80 -18.46
C SER A 196 -7.60 -9.09 -18.17
N TYR A 197 -6.63 -9.83 -17.62
CA TYR A 197 -5.26 -9.36 -17.45
C TYR A 197 -4.39 -9.82 -18.62
N THR A 198 -3.77 -8.87 -19.30
CA THR A 198 -2.78 -9.17 -20.32
C THR A 198 -1.40 -8.90 -19.75
N HIS A 199 -0.60 -9.96 -19.59
CA HIS A 199 0.82 -9.82 -19.31
C HIS A 199 1.53 -9.48 -20.62
N LEU A 200 2.04 -8.26 -20.72
CA LEU A 200 3.05 -7.94 -21.72
C LEU A 200 4.38 -8.48 -21.17
N ARG A 201 4.90 -9.50 -21.79
CA ARG A 201 6.27 -9.99 -21.59
C ARG A 201 7.15 -9.44 -22.68
#